data_2d03e589a71107142a56cb1344508019
#
_entry.id   2d03e589a71107142a56cb1344508019
#
_cell.length_a   1.000
_cell.length_b   1.000
_cell.length_c   1.000
_cell.angle_alpha   90.00
_cell.angle_beta   90.00
_cell.angle_gamma   90.00
#
_symmetry.space_group_name_H-M   'P 1'
#
loop_
_entity.id
_entity.type
_entity.pdbx_description
1 polymer ?
#
loop_
_entity_poly.entity_id
_entity_poly.type
_entity_poly.pdbx_seq_one_letter_code
_entity_poly.pdbx_strand_id
1 'polypeptide(L)'
;MSKRDRNPASAALRRKAWTLIVLAACWLPCVGLWAGTADDATRLRALYQNLKPQLDNNAFHRRMYLDSQESFSTVRGEVYAEVDYPFATVSNVLDYQSQGLANWCELLILHPNIKYCRAPGTNSDNMLALNISKREAAAELPATYRLYFRYDAAARAPGYFKVKLHADSGPLNTRDYQIVLEAVQLGSNRTFLHLTYAFSYGLVGRLAMKSFLATFDRGKIGFTNVAGPSAAQAEYVDGIRGLVERNTMRYYLAIDAYLATLSSPPDKQFEQRLSTWFNSSEQYARQLHEIDRQQYLRMKQDEYRRQQTE
;
A
#
# COMPACT_ATOMS: atom_id res chain seq x y z
N MET A 1 43.02 6.74 -83.77
CA MET A 1 44.34 7.33 -83.65
C MET A 1 44.72 7.36 -82.17
N SER A 2 45.59 6.47 -81.91
CA SER A 2 46.99 6.56 -81.49
C SER A 2 47.04 6.79 -79.95
N LYS A 3 47.45 5.80 -79.30
CA LYS A 3 48.72 5.28 -78.74
C LYS A 3 48.88 5.67 -77.28
N ARG A 4 49.04 4.65 -76.42
CA ARG A 4 50.33 4.14 -75.86
C ARG A 4 50.81 5.06 -74.76
N ASP A 5 51.34 4.65 -73.62
CA ASP A 5 52.07 3.43 -73.25
C ASP A 5 52.23 3.38 -71.74
N ARG A 6 52.17 2.16 -71.21
CA ARG A 6 53.11 1.50 -70.25
C ARG A 6 53.59 2.16 -68.95
N ASN A 7 53.29 1.45 -67.92
CA ASN A 7 54.05 0.95 -66.74
C ASN A 7 55.56 1.20 -66.67
N PRO A 8 56.29 1.11 -65.54
CA PRO A 8 56.11 0.17 -64.43
C PRO A 8 56.49 0.64 -63.00
N ALA A 9 56.09 -0.18 -62.08
CA ALA A 9 56.74 -0.63 -60.83
C ALA A 9 57.67 0.29 -60.02
N SER A 10 57.34 0.46 -58.77
CA SER A 10 58.30 0.34 -57.68
C SER A 10 57.64 -0.07 -56.36
N ALA A 11 58.11 -1.19 -55.85
CA ALA A 11 57.81 -1.73 -54.55
C ALA A 11 58.33 -0.80 -53.44
N ALA A 12 57.50 -0.53 -52.44
CA ALA A 12 58.01 0.00 -51.20
C ALA A 12 57.29 -0.74 -50.03
N LEU A 13 58.11 -1.49 -49.33
CA LEU A 13 57.86 -2.09 -48.03
C LEU A 13 57.16 -1.10 -47.12
N ARG A 14 55.98 -1.43 -46.65
CA ARG A 14 55.41 -0.78 -45.46
C ARG A 14 55.34 -1.77 -44.30
N ARG A 15 56.07 -1.45 -43.27
CA ARG A 15 56.19 -2.11 -42.01
C ARG A 15 54.80 -2.15 -41.32
N LYS A 16 54.39 -3.35 -40.92
CA LYS A 16 53.22 -3.54 -40.05
C LYS A 16 53.55 -2.99 -38.66
N ALA A 17 52.95 -1.84 -38.31
CA ALA A 17 52.88 -1.39 -36.94
C ALA A 17 51.69 -2.08 -36.27
N TRP A 18 51.95 -2.95 -35.35
CA TRP A 18 50.96 -3.54 -34.45
C TRP A 18 50.62 -2.51 -33.38
N THR A 19 49.47 -1.90 -33.47
CA THR A 19 48.90 -1.08 -32.41
C THR A 19 48.21 -2.01 -31.43
N LEU A 20 48.81 -2.20 -30.24
CA LEU A 20 48.18 -2.82 -29.10
C LEU A 20 47.05 -1.90 -28.61
N ILE A 21 45.81 -2.29 -28.87
CA ILE A 21 44.62 -1.69 -28.23
C ILE A 21 44.52 -2.30 -26.82
N VAL A 22 44.97 -1.53 -25.83
CA VAL A 22 44.68 -1.83 -24.42
C VAL A 22 43.20 -1.56 -24.18
N LEU A 23 42.40 -2.63 -24.09
CA LEU A 23 41.05 -2.59 -23.57
C LEU A 23 41.09 -2.27 -22.07
N ALA A 24 40.99 -1.00 -21.74
CA ALA A 24 40.66 -0.57 -20.38
C ALA A 24 39.20 -0.97 -20.15
N ALA A 25 38.98 -2.09 -19.48
CA ALA A 25 37.68 -2.46 -18.94
C ALA A 25 37.31 -1.42 -17.89
N CYS A 26 36.47 -0.44 -18.27
CA CYS A 26 35.80 0.44 -17.31
C CYS A 26 34.87 -0.41 -16.42
N TRP A 27 35.33 -0.67 -15.24
CA TRP A 27 34.48 -1.07 -14.13
C TRP A 27 33.58 0.13 -13.78
N LEU A 28 32.42 0.23 -14.44
CA LEU A 28 31.36 1.10 -13.97
C LEU A 28 30.69 0.39 -12.79
N PRO A 29 30.72 0.95 -11.58
CA PRO A 29 29.96 0.41 -10.49
C PRO A 29 28.47 0.51 -10.87
N CYS A 30 27.69 -0.55 -10.60
CA CYS A 30 26.22 -0.54 -10.69
C CYS A 30 25.65 0.46 -9.67
N VAL A 31 25.59 1.73 -10.00
CA VAL A 31 25.02 2.81 -9.18
C VAL A 31 23.51 2.96 -9.43
N GLY A 32 22.94 2.23 -10.41
CA GLY A 32 21.60 2.48 -10.92
C GLY A 32 20.43 2.13 -9.99
N LEU A 33 20.59 1.22 -9.02
CA LEU A 33 19.50 0.80 -8.11
C LEU A 33 19.34 1.70 -6.87
N TRP A 34 20.38 2.41 -6.48
CA TRP A 34 20.35 3.28 -5.29
C TRP A 34 19.85 4.70 -5.58
N ALA A 35 19.99 5.16 -6.81
CA ALA A 35 19.52 6.50 -7.21
C ALA A 35 18.00 6.63 -7.09
N GLY A 36 17.24 5.63 -7.56
CA GLY A 36 15.76 5.65 -7.51
C GLY A 36 15.19 5.70 -6.09
N THR A 37 15.77 4.96 -5.15
CA THR A 37 15.27 4.91 -3.75
C THR A 37 15.62 6.16 -2.95
N ALA A 38 16.77 6.80 -3.22
CA ALA A 38 17.12 8.08 -2.61
C ALA A 38 16.22 9.21 -3.12
N ASP A 39 15.85 9.17 -4.40
CA ASP A 39 14.90 10.11 -5.00
C ASP A 39 13.50 9.93 -4.42
N ASP A 40 13.04 8.69 -4.21
CA ASP A 40 11.76 8.38 -3.56
C ASP A 40 11.72 8.91 -2.12
N ALA A 41 12.77 8.71 -1.34
CA ALA A 41 12.88 9.23 0.01
C ALA A 41 12.84 10.77 0.04
N THR A 42 13.54 11.41 -0.90
CA THR A 42 13.56 12.88 -1.03
C THR A 42 12.20 13.42 -1.44
N ARG A 43 11.56 12.76 -2.42
CA ARG A 43 10.19 13.08 -2.85
C ARG A 43 9.19 12.97 -1.68
N LEU A 44 9.28 11.90 -0.89
CA LEU A 44 8.35 11.69 0.23
C LEU A 44 8.58 12.73 1.35
N ARG A 45 9.83 13.15 1.62
CA ARG A 45 10.11 14.24 2.56
C ARG A 45 9.60 15.59 2.06
N ALA A 46 9.75 15.88 0.77
CA ALA A 46 9.21 17.11 0.17
C ALA A 46 7.68 17.13 0.25
N LEU A 47 7.03 15.98 -0.01
CA LEU A 47 5.58 15.82 0.12
C LEU A 47 5.11 16.08 1.56
N TYR A 48 5.82 15.57 2.57
CA TYR A 48 5.55 15.87 3.98
C TYR A 48 5.56 17.38 4.25
N GLN A 49 6.58 18.09 3.78
CA GLN A 49 6.67 19.54 3.98
C GLN A 49 5.50 20.29 3.33
N ASN A 50 5.11 19.87 2.12
CA ASN A 50 4.00 20.47 1.38
C ASN A 50 2.64 20.21 2.05
N LEU A 51 2.47 19.03 2.68
CA LEU A 51 1.21 18.63 3.34
C LEU A 51 1.13 19.08 4.80
N LYS A 52 2.18 19.68 5.34
CA LYS A 52 2.22 20.08 6.76
C LYS A 52 1.00 20.91 7.21
N PRO A 53 0.52 21.89 6.45
CA PRO A 53 -0.69 22.65 6.84
C PRO A 53 -1.93 21.75 6.97
N GLN A 54 -2.12 20.76 6.08
CA GLN A 54 -3.24 19.82 6.10
C GLN A 54 -3.09 18.79 7.23
N LEU A 55 -1.85 18.36 7.54
CA LEU A 55 -1.57 17.45 8.64
C LEU A 55 -1.84 18.09 10.00
N ASP A 56 -1.51 19.38 10.16
CA ASP A 56 -1.66 20.11 11.41
C ASP A 56 -3.08 20.65 11.63
N ASN A 57 -3.84 20.91 10.55
CA ASN A 57 -5.19 21.47 10.63
C ASN A 57 -6.18 20.70 9.73
N ASN A 58 -6.89 19.75 10.31
CA ASN A 58 -7.82 18.87 9.60
C ASN A 58 -8.97 18.41 10.51
N ALA A 59 -9.99 17.81 9.91
CA ALA A 59 -11.19 17.30 10.59
C ALA A 59 -10.98 15.94 11.29
N PHE A 60 -9.82 15.30 11.16
CA PHE A 60 -9.57 13.97 11.72
C PHE A 60 -9.08 14.03 13.18
N HIS A 61 -8.72 15.22 13.70
CA HIS A 61 -8.10 15.39 15.02
C HIS A 61 -6.83 14.55 15.23
N ARG A 62 -6.13 14.27 14.13
CA ARG A 62 -4.87 13.52 14.04
C ARG A 62 -3.97 14.21 13.03
N ARG A 63 -2.67 14.00 13.12
CA ARG A 63 -1.72 14.48 12.11
C ARG A 63 -1.81 13.64 10.85
N MET A 64 -2.92 13.77 10.14
CA MET A 64 -3.17 13.03 8.91
C MET A 64 -3.93 13.85 7.87
N TYR A 65 -3.78 13.46 6.64
CA TYR A 65 -4.53 13.96 5.50
C TYR A 65 -4.98 12.79 4.65
N LEU A 66 -6.21 12.82 4.18
CA LEU A 66 -6.78 11.83 3.28
C LEU A 66 -7.12 12.47 1.95
N ASP A 67 -6.69 11.86 0.85
CA ASP A 67 -7.04 12.22 -0.52
C ASP A 67 -7.58 11.02 -1.28
N SER A 68 -8.38 11.27 -2.31
CA SER A 68 -8.91 10.22 -3.16
C SER A 68 -9.20 10.70 -4.57
N GLN A 69 -9.03 9.81 -5.53
CA GLN A 69 -9.28 10.08 -6.94
C GLN A 69 -10.03 8.91 -7.57
N GLU A 70 -11.07 9.21 -8.34
CA GLU A 70 -11.79 8.25 -9.17
C GLU A 70 -11.71 8.67 -10.63
N SER A 71 -11.35 7.73 -11.51
CA SER A 71 -11.38 7.89 -12.95
C SER A 71 -12.41 6.93 -13.56
N PHE A 72 -12.46 6.89 -14.89
CA PHE A 72 -13.36 5.95 -15.59
C PHE A 72 -13.10 4.48 -15.24
N SER A 73 -11.85 4.08 -14.99
CA SER A 73 -11.46 2.67 -14.83
C SER A 73 -10.60 2.40 -13.58
N THR A 74 -10.31 3.40 -12.79
CA THR A 74 -9.46 3.26 -11.59
C THR A 74 -9.98 4.11 -10.45
N VAL A 75 -9.77 3.65 -9.24
CA VAL A 75 -9.98 4.46 -8.02
C VAL A 75 -8.80 4.28 -7.09
N ARG A 76 -8.44 5.36 -6.39
CA ARG A 76 -7.34 5.40 -5.45
C ARG A 76 -7.73 6.24 -4.24
N GLY A 77 -7.37 5.75 -3.05
CA GLY A 77 -7.39 6.50 -1.81
C GLY A 77 -6.00 6.53 -1.20
N GLU A 78 -5.64 7.65 -0.59
CA GLU A 78 -4.33 7.88 0.00
C GLU A 78 -4.48 8.48 1.39
N VAL A 79 -3.71 7.96 2.34
CA VAL A 79 -3.55 8.54 3.67
C VAL A 79 -2.09 8.92 3.86
N TYR A 80 -1.90 10.17 4.22
CA TYR A 80 -0.63 10.75 4.64
C TYR A 80 -0.72 10.99 6.14
N ALA A 81 0.23 10.44 6.93
CA ALA A 81 0.16 10.55 8.37
C ALA A 81 1.54 10.70 9.01
N GLU A 82 1.63 11.55 10.02
CA GLU A 82 2.76 11.60 10.93
C GLU A 82 2.42 10.75 12.16
N VAL A 83 3.25 9.76 12.47
CA VAL A 83 3.07 8.86 13.62
C VAL A 83 4.22 9.03 14.61
N ASP A 84 3.89 9.02 15.91
CA ASP A 84 4.84 9.25 17.01
C ASP A 84 5.60 7.94 17.36
N TYR A 85 6.20 7.32 16.34
CA TYR A 85 7.04 6.14 16.47
C TYR A 85 8.37 6.36 15.73
N PRO A 86 9.51 5.91 16.31
CA PRO A 86 10.78 5.89 15.61
C PRO A 86 10.69 5.11 14.31
N PHE A 87 11.37 5.59 13.27
CA PHE A 87 11.39 4.91 11.96
C PHE A 87 11.84 3.44 12.06
N ALA A 88 12.82 3.14 12.92
CA ALA A 88 13.27 1.77 13.14
C ALA A 88 12.15 0.86 13.67
N THR A 89 11.30 1.35 14.58
CA THR A 89 10.14 0.61 15.08
C THR A 89 9.16 0.30 13.96
N VAL A 90 8.81 1.31 13.17
CA VAL A 90 7.86 1.15 12.05
C VAL A 90 8.41 0.20 10.98
N SER A 91 9.67 0.38 10.56
CA SER A 91 10.29 -0.46 9.54
C SER A 91 10.47 -1.91 9.99
N ASN A 92 10.83 -2.14 11.25
CA ASN A 92 11.02 -3.49 11.78
C ASN A 92 9.75 -4.34 11.73
N VAL A 93 8.57 -3.75 11.82
CA VAL A 93 7.31 -4.50 11.84
C VAL A 93 6.56 -4.50 10.51
N LEU A 94 6.72 -3.48 9.67
CA LEU A 94 5.95 -3.35 8.43
C LEU A 94 6.77 -3.70 7.17
N ASP A 95 8.10 -3.74 7.26
CA ASP A 95 8.97 -4.09 6.16
C ASP A 95 9.39 -5.57 6.21
N TYR A 96 9.46 -6.22 5.04
CA TYR A 96 9.59 -7.67 4.86
C TYR A 96 10.80 -8.33 5.56
N GLN A 97 11.93 -7.64 5.73
CA GLN A 97 13.14 -8.32 6.19
C GLN A 97 13.15 -8.70 7.67
N SER A 98 12.28 -8.15 8.50
CA SER A 98 12.34 -8.38 9.94
C SER A 98 11.42 -9.50 10.45
N GLN A 99 10.16 -9.56 10.04
CA GLN A 99 9.20 -10.59 10.47
C GLN A 99 8.18 -10.94 9.38
N GLY A 100 8.40 -10.43 8.18
CA GLY A 100 7.73 -10.85 7.00
C GLY A 100 6.24 -10.56 6.91
N LEU A 101 5.66 -11.24 5.99
CA LEU A 101 4.26 -11.18 5.60
C LEU A 101 3.29 -11.53 6.74
N ALA A 102 3.74 -12.23 7.79
CA ALA A 102 2.90 -12.58 8.94
C ALA A 102 2.31 -11.33 9.63
N ASN A 103 3.13 -10.28 9.82
CA ASN A 103 2.67 -9.02 10.42
C ASN A 103 1.58 -8.33 9.58
N TRP A 104 1.65 -8.46 8.24
CA TRP A 104 0.59 -7.95 7.38
C TRP A 104 -0.71 -8.72 7.56
N CYS A 105 -0.69 -10.04 7.79
CA CYS A 105 -1.90 -10.78 8.12
C CYS A 105 -2.52 -10.34 9.46
N GLU A 106 -1.69 -10.10 10.48
CA GLU A 106 -2.16 -9.61 11.78
C GLU A 106 -2.76 -8.20 11.73
N LEU A 107 -2.32 -7.40 10.76
CA LEU A 107 -2.85 -6.07 10.48
C LEU A 107 -4.13 -6.16 9.64
N LEU A 108 -4.09 -6.90 8.54
CA LEU A 108 -5.19 -6.98 7.57
C LEU A 108 -6.43 -7.63 8.19
N ILE A 109 -6.26 -8.62 9.09
CA ILE A 109 -7.39 -9.29 9.74
C ILE A 109 -8.25 -8.34 10.61
N LEU A 110 -7.74 -7.17 11.00
CA LEU A 110 -8.52 -6.17 11.74
C LEU A 110 -9.65 -5.58 10.89
N HIS A 111 -9.52 -5.57 9.56
CA HIS A 111 -10.56 -5.09 8.67
C HIS A 111 -11.81 -5.99 8.73
N PRO A 112 -13.03 -5.45 8.94
CA PRO A 112 -14.24 -6.26 9.17
C PRO A 112 -14.61 -7.19 8.01
N ASN A 113 -14.25 -6.86 6.78
CA ASN A 113 -14.52 -7.71 5.62
C ASN A 113 -13.48 -8.81 5.38
N ILE A 114 -12.30 -8.74 5.98
CA ILE A 114 -11.26 -9.78 5.85
C ILE A 114 -11.52 -10.88 6.87
N LYS A 115 -11.84 -12.08 6.40
CA LYS A 115 -12.28 -13.22 7.23
C LYS A 115 -11.18 -14.23 7.52
N TYR A 116 -10.09 -14.15 6.79
CA TYR A 116 -8.93 -15.00 6.92
C TYR A 116 -7.74 -14.37 6.20
N CYS A 117 -6.55 -14.52 6.75
CA CYS A 117 -5.31 -14.16 6.11
C CYS A 117 -4.24 -15.21 6.44
N ARG A 118 -3.53 -15.68 5.44
CA ARG A 118 -2.40 -16.58 5.59
C ARG A 118 -1.18 -16.06 4.87
N ALA A 119 -0.10 -15.92 5.60
CA ALA A 119 1.23 -15.77 5.04
C ALA A 119 1.80 -17.13 4.72
N PRO A 120 2.54 -17.33 3.62
CA PRO A 120 3.21 -18.58 3.34
C PRO A 120 4.28 -18.87 4.42
N GLY A 121 4.53 -20.15 4.66
CA GLY A 121 5.67 -20.57 5.47
C GLY A 121 7.00 -20.15 4.82
N THR A 122 8.07 -20.22 5.56
CA THR A 122 9.40 -19.61 5.36
C THR A 122 10.11 -19.84 4.02
N ASN A 123 9.54 -20.51 3.03
CA ASN A 123 10.39 -21.04 1.95
C ASN A 123 10.02 -20.80 0.49
N SER A 124 8.96 -20.08 0.09
CA SER A 124 8.86 -19.94 -1.36
C SER A 124 8.03 -18.80 -1.96
N ASP A 125 6.93 -18.37 -1.36
CA ASP A 125 6.07 -17.46 -2.10
C ASP A 125 5.78 -16.19 -1.30
N ASN A 126 6.23 -15.04 -1.83
CA ASN A 126 5.91 -13.72 -1.29
C ASN A 126 4.41 -13.39 -1.48
N MET A 127 3.52 -14.31 -1.11
CA MET A 127 2.08 -14.17 -1.34
C MET A 127 1.28 -14.30 -0.06
N LEU A 128 0.35 -13.37 0.15
CA LEU A 128 -0.68 -13.45 1.18
C LEU A 128 -1.98 -13.99 0.57
N ALA A 129 -2.54 -15.02 1.17
CA ALA A 129 -3.87 -15.50 0.81
C ALA A 129 -4.91 -14.87 1.76
N LEU A 130 -5.87 -14.14 1.20
CA LEU A 130 -6.94 -13.48 1.96
C LEU A 130 -8.31 -14.02 1.54
N ASN A 131 -9.21 -14.15 2.51
CA ASN A 131 -10.63 -14.39 2.24
C ASN A 131 -11.41 -13.13 2.62
N ILE A 132 -12.14 -12.55 1.67
CA ILE A 132 -12.88 -11.30 1.83
C ILE A 132 -14.38 -11.56 1.68
N SER A 133 -15.17 -11.14 2.67
CA SER A 133 -16.63 -11.16 2.60
C SER A 133 -17.18 -9.86 2.01
N LYS A 134 -18.34 -9.95 1.36
CA LYS A 134 -19.12 -8.79 0.92
C LYS A 134 -19.75 -8.03 2.08
N ARG A 135 -19.92 -8.69 3.22
CA ARG A 135 -20.54 -8.13 4.44
C ARG A 135 -19.53 -8.16 5.58
N GLU A 136 -19.70 -7.26 6.49
CA GLU A 136 -18.89 -7.13 7.70
C GLU A 136 -19.19 -8.21 8.73
N ALA A 137 -20.39 -8.83 8.67
CA ALA A 137 -20.80 -9.92 9.57
C ALA A 137 -19.92 -11.18 9.40
N ALA A 138 -20.01 -12.08 10.37
CA ALA A 138 -19.35 -13.39 10.31
C ALA A 138 -19.72 -14.15 9.02
N ALA A 139 -18.74 -14.83 8.45
CA ALA A 139 -18.94 -15.62 7.23
C ALA A 139 -18.06 -16.87 7.24
N GLU A 140 -18.59 -17.94 6.67
CA GLU A 140 -17.83 -19.15 6.40
C GLU A 140 -16.90 -18.95 5.20
N LEU A 141 -15.70 -19.52 5.21
CA LEU A 141 -14.69 -19.30 4.16
C LEU A 141 -15.16 -19.66 2.76
N PRO A 142 -15.93 -20.75 2.53
CA PRO A 142 -16.46 -21.06 1.19
C PRO A 142 -17.40 -20.00 0.62
N ALA A 143 -18.02 -19.17 1.46
CA ALA A 143 -18.90 -18.08 1.05
C ALA A 143 -18.16 -16.75 0.80
N THR A 144 -16.84 -16.74 0.92
CA THR A 144 -15.98 -15.57 0.75
C THR A 144 -15.27 -15.59 -0.59
N TYR A 145 -14.78 -14.43 -1.02
CA TYR A 145 -13.93 -14.31 -2.19
C TYR A 145 -12.45 -14.45 -1.77
N ARG A 146 -11.72 -15.37 -2.41
CA ARG A 146 -10.31 -15.59 -2.11
C ARG A 146 -9.44 -14.74 -3.02
N LEU A 147 -8.52 -13.97 -2.40
CA LEU A 147 -7.54 -13.10 -3.05
C LEU A 147 -6.13 -13.56 -2.71
N TYR A 148 -5.21 -13.35 -3.65
CA TYR A 148 -3.79 -13.57 -3.46
C TYR A 148 -3.05 -12.26 -3.70
N PHE A 149 -2.48 -11.69 -2.64
CA PHE A 149 -1.61 -10.54 -2.75
C PHE A 149 -0.16 -10.97 -2.86
N ARG A 150 0.50 -10.58 -3.94
CA ARG A 150 1.94 -10.70 -4.09
C ARG A 150 2.60 -9.53 -3.37
N TYR A 151 3.58 -9.85 -2.57
CA TYR A 151 4.48 -8.87 -2.00
C TYR A 151 5.58 -8.56 -3.03
N ASP A 152 5.49 -7.42 -3.68
CA ASP A 152 6.51 -6.93 -4.59
C ASP A 152 7.58 -6.18 -3.81
N ALA A 153 8.83 -6.33 -4.25
CA ALA A 153 10.03 -5.88 -3.57
C ALA A 153 9.91 -4.50 -2.92
N ALA A 154 10.22 -4.47 -1.65
CA ALA A 154 10.38 -3.24 -0.92
C ALA A 154 11.61 -2.47 -1.43
N ALA A 155 11.44 -1.20 -1.71
CA ALA A 155 12.58 -0.29 -1.88
C ALA A 155 13.06 0.15 -0.49
N ARG A 156 14.38 0.20 -0.28
CA ARG A 156 14.98 0.64 0.99
C ARG A 156 16.14 1.59 0.77
N ALA A 157 16.19 2.62 1.62
CA ALA A 157 17.33 3.49 1.79
C ALA A 157 17.43 3.88 3.29
N PRO A 158 18.52 4.47 3.76
CA PRO A 158 18.60 4.96 5.12
C PRO A 158 17.44 5.91 5.45
N GLY A 159 16.62 5.51 6.45
CA GLY A 159 15.43 6.27 6.87
C GLY A 159 14.28 6.27 5.87
N TYR A 160 14.19 5.28 4.96
CA TYR A 160 13.10 5.11 4.00
C TYR A 160 12.83 3.64 3.70
N PHE A 161 11.57 3.26 3.60
CA PHE A 161 11.15 1.99 2.99
C PHE A 161 9.86 2.14 2.19
N LYS A 162 9.63 1.20 1.29
CA LYS A 162 8.41 1.04 0.51
C LYS A 162 8.03 -0.42 0.41
N VAL A 163 6.79 -0.72 0.79
CA VAL A 163 6.15 -2.04 0.67
C VAL A 163 4.99 -1.94 -0.31
N LYS A 164 4.86 -2.92 -1.19
CA LYS A 164 3.74 -3.04 -2.12
C LYS A 164 3.14 -4.44 -2.06
N LEU A 165 1.84 -4.50 -1.79
CA LEU A 165 1.01 -5.68 -1.96
C LEU A 165 0.18 -5.49 -3.22
N HIS A 166 0.19 -6.47 -4.13
CA HIS A 166 -0.52 -6.42 -5.40
C HIS A 166 -1.31 -7.70 -5.66
N ALA A 167 -2.59 -7.56 -6.06
CA ALA A 167 -3.42 -8.68 -6.49
C ALA A 167 -4.04 -8.41 -7.87
N ASP A 168 -3.88 -9.37 -8.80
CA ASP A 168 -4.28 -9.21 -10.19
C ASP A 168 -5.81 -9.16 -10.35
N SER A 169 -6.56 -9.83 -9.48
CA SER A 169 -8.02 -9.93 -9.56
C SER A 169 -8.68 -9.73 -8.20
N GLY A 170 -9.95 -9.33 -8.22
CA GLY A 170 -10.75 -9.10 -7.02
C GLY A 170 -12.24 -9.35 -7.22
N PRO A 171 -13.06 -9.16 -6.17
CA PRO A 171 -14.51 -9.35 -6.25
C PRO A 171 -15.15 -8.37 -7.24
N LEU A 172 -16.36 -8.69 -7.70
CA LEU A 172 -17.15 -7.83 -8.58
C LEU A 172 -16.46 -7.47 -9.91
N ASN A 173 -15.61 -8.35 -10.44
CA ASN A 173 -14.84 -8.13 -11.66
C ASN A 173 -13.92 -6.90 -11.61
N THR A 174 -13.38 -6.63 -10.42
CA THR A 174 -12.31 -5.65 -10.19
C THR A 174 -10.93 -6.32 -10.31
N ARG A 175 -9.88 -5.53 -10.49
CA ARG A 175 -8.51 -6.02 -10.72
C ARG A 175 -7.46 -5.01 -10.27
N ASP A 176 -6.20 -5.39 -10.37
CA ASP A 176 -5.04 -4.54 -10.10
C ASP A 176 -5.09 -3.90 -8.72
N TYR A 177 -5.44 -4.70 -7.70
CA TYR A 177 -5.44 -4.21 -6.33
C TYR A 177 -4.03 -3.89 -5.86
N GLN A 178 -3.89 -2.74 -5.24
CA GLN A 178 -2.63 -2.29 -4.67
C GLN A 178 -2.84 -1.74 -3.26
N ILE A 179 -2.01 -2.22 -2.33
CA ILE A 179 -1.77 -1.57 -1.05
C ILE A 179 -0.30 -1.21 -1.03
N VAL A 180 0.02 0.08 -1.00
CA VAL A 180 1.39 0.57 -0.98
C VAL A 180 1.60 1.37 0.30
N LEU A 181 2.64 1.04 1.05
CA LEU A 181 3.07 1.81 2.20
C LEU A 181 4.49 2.31 1.99
N GLU A 182 4.64 3.60 1.98
CA GLU A 182 5.93 4.29 2.02
C GLU A 182 6.12 4.96 3.39
N ALA A 183 7.33 4.93 3.89
CA ALA A 183 7.65 5.58 5.15
C ALA A 183 9.00 6.29 5.09
N VAL A 184 9.07 7.45 5.72
CA VAL A 184 10.32 8.21 5.86
C VAL A 184 10.50 8.73 7.27
N GLN A 185 11.75 8.68 7.75
CA GLN A 185 12.13 9.17 9.06
C GLN A 185 11.95 10.69 9.18
N LEU A 186 11.32 11.11 10.29
CA LEU A 186 11.20 12.51 10.73
C LEU A 186 11.87 12.67 12.10
N GLY A 187 13.18 13.00 12.11
CA GLY A 187 13.92 13.09 13.37
C GLY A 187 14.07 11.73 14.08
N SER A 188 14.14 11.71 15.42
CA SER A 188 14.42 10.51 16.21
C SER A 188 13.18 9.65 16.53
N ASN A 189 12.02 10.28 16.77
CA ASN A 189 10.86 9.63 17.37
C ASN A 189 9.61 9.69 16.50
N ARG A 190 9.71 10.12 15.26
CA ARG A 190 8.57 10.28 14.37
C ARG A 190 8.85 9.73 12.99
N THR A 191 7.79 9.23 12.38
CA THR A 191 7.80 8.69 11.02
C THR A 191 6.65 9.28 10.22
N PHE A 192 6.90 9.67 8.98
CA PHE A 192 5.86 10.02 8.03
C PHE A 192 5.51 8.81 7.19
N LEU A 193 4.22 8.49 7.11
CA LEU A 193 3.64 7.40 6.35
C LEU A 193 2.85 7.94 5.18
N HIS A 194 2.96 7.27 4.04
CA HIS A 194 2.08 7.42 2.90
C HIS A 194 1.51 6.05 2.54
N LEU A 195 0.22 5.86 2.80
CA LEU A 195 -0.52 4.65 2.49
C LEU A 195 -1.40 4.90 1.28
N THR A 196 -1.29 4.06 0.26
CA THR A 196 -2.16 4.05 -0.92
C THR A 196 -2.96 2.75 -0.97
N TYR A 197 -4.26 2.85 -1.21
CA TYR A 197 -5.12 1.74 -1.59
C TYR A 197 -5.79 2.05 -2.92
N ALA A 198 -5.62 1.18 -3.90
CA ALA A 198 -6.13 1.40 -5.25
C ALA A 198 -6.59 0.09 -5.89
N PHE A 199 -7.51 0.19 -6.84
CA PHE A 199 -7.88 -0.91 -7.73
C PHE A 199 -8.45 -0.38 -9.05
N SER A 200 -8.52 -1.28 -10.04
CA SER A 200 -9.04 -1.01 -11.38
C SER A 200 -10.32 -1.78 -11.65
N TYR A 201 -11.14 -1.30 -12.57
CA TYR A 201 -12.36 -1.95 -13.01
C TYR A 201 -12.70 -1.57 -14.46
N GLY A 202 -13.30 -2.52 -15.20
CA GLY A 202 -13.91 -2.24 -16.51
C GLY A 202 -15.38 -1.83 -16.38
N LEU A 203 -16.07 -1.72 -17.51
CA LEU A 203 -17.51 -1.38 -17.54
C LEU A 203 -18.36 -2.35 -16.72
N VAL A 204 -18.12 -3.65 -16.84
CA VAL A 204 -18.84 -4.70 -16.09
C VAL A 204 -18.60 -4.58 -14.60
N GLY A 205 -17.34 -4.40 -14.21
CA GLY A 205 -16.96 -4.20 -12.79
C GLY A 205 -17.59 -2.93 -12.22
N ARG A 206 -17.58 -1.83 -12.97
CA ARG A 206 -18.20 -0.57 -12.56
C ARG A 206 -19.71 -0.74 -12.32
N LEU A 207 -20.40 -1.45 -13.22
CA LEU A 207 -21.84 -1.72 -13.08
C LEU A 207 -22.13 -2.62 -11.87
N ALA A 208 -21.34 -3.69 -11.72
CA ALA A 208 -21.45 -4.60 -10.58
C ALA A 208 -21.21 -3.88 -9.24
N MET A 209 -20.19 -3.01 -9.16
CA MET A 209 -19.93 -2.19 -7.98
C MET A 209 -21.06 -1.21 -7.69
N LYS A 210 -21.59 -0.49 -8.70
CA LYS A 210 -22.73 0.40 -8.50
C LYS A 210 -23.95 -0.34 -7.97
N SER A 211 -24.26 -1.54 -8.49
CA SER A 211 -25.34 -2.38 -7.98
C SER A 211 -25.10 -2.84 -6.53
N PHE A 212 -23.85 -3.22 -6.21
CA PHE A 212 -23.44 -3.57 -4.85
C PHE A 212 -23.62 -2.39 -3.88
N LEU A 213 -23.13 -1.22 -4.25
CA LEU A 213 -23.22 -0.01 -3.44
C LEU A 213 -24.67 0.45 -3.22
N ALA A 214 -25.53 0.30 -4.23
CA ALA A 214 -26.95 0.64 -4.11
C ALA A 214 -27.73 -0.30 -3.18
N THR A 215 -27.22 -1.50 -2.90
CA THR A 215 -27.87 -2.51 -2.06
C THR A 215 -27.24 -2.66 -0.69
N PHE A 216 -25.95 -2.93 -0.62
CA PHE A 216 -25.23 -3.26 0.61
C PHE A 216 -24.53 -2.07 1.28
N ASP A 217 -24.25 -1.02 0.52
CA ASP A 217 -23.51 0.16 0.96
C ASP A 217 -24.35 1.44 0.86
N ARG A 218 -25.66 1.27 0.77
CA ARG A 218 -26.60 2.38 0.55
C ARG A 218 -26.51 3.42 1.65
N GLY A 219 -26.30 4.69 1.26
CA GLY A 219 -26.23 5.82 2.18
C GLY A 219 -24.90 5.95 2.92
N LYS A 220 -23.92 5.07 2.67
CA LYS A 220 -22.58 5.20 3.21
C LYS A 220 -21.78 6.26 2.44
N ILE A 221 -21.05 7.06 3.18
CA ILE A 221 -20.27 8.19 2.66
C ILE A 221 -18.77 8.02 2.95
N GLY A 222 -17.94 8.74 2.22
CA GLY A 222 -16.51 8.89 2.50
C GLY A 222 -16.20 10.07 3.43
N PHE A 223 -14.99 10.57 3.36
CA PHE A 223 -14.47 11.61 4.24
C PHE A 223 -14.34 12.98 3.53
N THR A 224 -14.13 12.96 2.21
CA THR A 224 -13.96 14.21 1.44
C THR A 224 -15.28 14.96 1.33
N ASN A 225 -15.30 16.21 1.83
CA ASN A 225 -16.42 17.10 1.64
C ASN A 225 -16.37 17.68 0.21
N VAL A 226 -17.40 17.42 -0.58
CA VAL A 226 -17.53 17.87 -1.98
C VAL A 226 -18.35 19.15 -2.13
N ALA A 227 -19.07 19.58 -1.10
CA ALA A 227 -19.89 20.79 -1.12
C ALA A 227 -19.05 22.09 -1.07
N GLY A 228 -17.74 21.96 -0.79
CA GLY A 228 -16.84 23.12 -0.65
C GLY A 228 -16.97 23.87 0.68
N PRO A 229 -16.03 24.79 0.96
CA PRO A 229 -15.90 25.42 2.28
C PRO A 229 -17.05 26.40 2.62
N SER A 230 -17.82 26.85 1.63
CA SER A 230 -18.91 27.85 1.81
C SER A 230 -20.30 27.23 1.91
N ALA A 231 -20.43 25.89 1.85
CA ALA A 231 -21.73 25.23 1.88
C ALA A 231 -22.31 25.22 3.31
N ALA A 232 -23.61 25.46 3.42
CA ALA A 232 -24.33 25.46 4.69
C ALA A 232 -24.33 24.07 5.38
N GLN A 233 -24.16 23.00 4.61
CA GLN A 233 -24.03 21.63 5.09
C GLN A 233 -22.92 20.89 4.36
N ALA A 234 -22.17 20.05 5.07
CA ALA A 234 -21.15 19.21 4.48
C ALA A 234 -21.82 18.08 3.67
N GLU A 235 -21.47 17.99 2.40
CA GLU A 235 -21.80 16.89 1.51
C GLU A 235 -20.54 16.05 1.29
N TYR A 236 -20.61 14.78 1.66
CA TYR A 236 -19.45 13.89 1.56
C TYR A 236 -19.52 13.03 0.31
N VAL A 237 -18.36 12.74 -0.25
CA VAL A 237 -18.24 11.82 -1.38
C VAL A 237 -18.86 10.46 -1.05
N ASP A 238 -19.55 9.87 -2.01
CA ASP A 238 -20.19 8.55 -1.92
C ASP A 238 -19.68 7.59 -3.01
N GLY A 239 -20.44 6.53 -3.28
CA GLY A 239 -20.17 5.59 -4.36
C GLY A 239 -18.81 4.88 -4.23
N ILE A 240 -18.16 4.63 -5.38
CA ILE A 240 -16.89 3.91 -5.44
C ILE A 240 -15.77 4.70 -4.77
N ARG A 241 -15.77 6.02 -4.93
CA ARG A 241 -14.80 6.90 -4.28
C ARG A 241 -14.97 6.89 -2.77
N GLY A 242 -16.22 6.99 -2.27
CA GLY A 242 -16.51 6.89 -0.84
C GLY A 242 -16.10 5.54 -0.25
N LEU A 243 -16.33 4.43 -0.97
CA LEU A 243 -15.88 3.09 -0.57
C LEU A 243 -14.35 3.03 -0.42
N VAL A 244 -13.59 3.57 -1.39
CA VAL A 244 -12.14 3.53 -1.32
C VAL A 244 -11.60 4.37 -0.17
N GLU A 245 -12.18 5.53 0.11
CA GLU A 245 -11.79 6.35 1.26
C GLU A 245 -11.99 5.62 2.59
N ARG A 246 -13.15 4.95 2.78
CA ARG A 246 -13.41 4.16 3.98
C ARG A 246 -12.42 3.01 4.15
N ASN A 247 -12.11 2.28 3.08
CA ASN A 247 -11.17 1.16 3.15
C ASN A 247 -9.73 1.65 3.40
N THR A 248 -9.31 2.74 2.77
CA THR A 248 -7.98 3.34 3.01
C THR A 248 -7.83 3.77 4.47
N MET A 249 -8.87 4.42 5.03
CA MET A 249 -8.88 4.77 6.44
C MET A 249 -8.83 3.54 7.35
N ARG A 250 -9.59 2.49 7.07
CA ARG A 250 -9.57 1.24 7.85
C ARG A 250 -8.19 0.58 7.86
N TYR A 251 -7.49 0.56 6.73
CA TYR A 251 -6.11 0.06 6.67
C TYR A 251 -5.14 0.95 7.44
N TYR A 252 -5.28 2.27 7.35
CA TYR A 252 -4.48 3.18 8.14
C TYR A 252 -4.69 2.96 9.66
N LEU A 253 -5.94 2.87 10.10
CA LEU A 253 -6.27 2.60 11.50
C LEU A 253 -5.78 1.22 11.96
N ALA A 254 -5.68 0.24 11.06
CA ALA A 254 -5.10 -1.06 11.37
C ALA A 254 -3.58 -0.96 11.58
N ILE A 255 -2.87 -0.16 10.78
CA ILE A 255 -1.45 0.13 11.00
C ILE A 255 -1.26 0.84 12.34
N ASP A 256 -2.06 1.86 12.63
CA ASP A 256 -1.99 2.63 13.87
C ASP A 256 -2.25 1.73 15.10
N ALA A 257 -3.29 0.89 15.08
CA ALA A 257 -3.60 -0.06 16.14
C ALA A 257 -2.49 -1.11 16.34
N TYR A 258 -1.88 -1.56 15.24
CA TYR A 258 -0.75 -2.49 15.29
C TYR A 258 0.45 -1.86 16.01
N LEU A 259 0.83 -0.66 15.61
CA LEU A 259 1.95 0.08 16.22
C LEU A 259 1.69 0.40 17.70
N ALA A 260 0.47 0.80 18.04
CA ALA A 260 0.10 1.16 19.41
C ALA A 260 0.20 0.00 20.43
N THR A 261 0.21 -1.24 19.95
CA THR A 261 0.21 -2.43 20.81
C THR A 261 1.53 -3.18 20.87
N LEU A 262 2.58 -2.68 20.20
CA LEU A 262 3.89 -3.34 20.16
C LEU A 262 4.56 -3.50 21.54
N SER A 263 4.31 -2.58 22.45
CA SER A 263 4.85 -2.65 23.83
C SER A 263 4.05 -3.54 24.77
N SER A 264 2.92 -4.06 24.33
CA SER A 264 2.07 -4.94 25.14
C SER A 264 2.61 -6.37 25.17
N PRO A 265 2.30 -7.15 26.24
CA PRO A 265 2.64 -8.57 26.28
C PRO A 265 2.12 -9.32 25.05
N PRO A 266 2.90 -10.23 24.43
CA PRO A 266 2.53 -10.89 23.17
C PRO A 266 1.16 -11.57 23.19
N ASP A 267 0.79 -12.20 24.33
CA ASP A 267 -0.51 -12.86 24.54
C ASP A 267 -1.70 -11.90 24.61
N LYS A 268 -1.45 -10.59 24.80
CA LYS A 268 -2.47 -9.54 24.89
C LYS A 268 -2.55 -8.68 23.63
N GLN A 269 -1.54 -8.74 22.76
CA GLN A 269 -1.44 -7.81 21.61
C GLN A 269 -2.65 -7.87 20.70
N PHE A 270 -3.10 -9.07 20.32
CA PHE A 270 -4.20 -9.19 19.35
C PHE A 270 -5.52 -8.63 19.91
N GLU A 271 -5.89 -8.96 21.16
CA GLU A 271 -7.09 -8.43 21.79
C GLU A 271 -7.05 -6.90 21.91
N GLN A 272 -5.89 -6.37 22.27
CA GLN A 272 -5.69 -4.92 22.35
C GLN A 272 -5.75 -4.26 20.97
N ARG A 273 -5.19 -4.88 19.92
CA ARG A 273 -5.32 -4.40 18.53
C ARG A 273 -6.77 -4.30 18.10
N LEU A 274 -7.58 -5.36 18.37
CA LEU A 274 -9.00 -5.34 18.07
C LEU A 274 -9.72 -4.18 18.75
N SER A 275 -9.48 -4.01 20.06
CA SER A 275 -10.11 -2.94 20.85
C SER A 275 -9.65 -1.56 20.38
N THR A 276 -8.37 -1.37 20.11
CA THR A 276 -7.79 -0.11 19.63
C THR A 276 -8.34 0.24 18.25
N TRP A 277 -8.33 -0.73 17.31
CA TRP A 277 -8.86 -0.52 15.97
C TRP A 277 -10.33 -0.13 15.99
N PHE A 278 -11.15 -0.86 16.77
CA PHE A 278 -12.58 -0.57 16.88
C PHE A 278 -12.82 0.82 17.45
N ASN A 279 -12.20 1.15 18.56
CA ASN A 279 -12.36 2.46 19.21
C ASN A 279 -11.90 3.61 18.28
N SER A 280 -10.84 3.42 17.52
CA SER A 280 -10.36 4.40 16.52
C SER A 280 -11.34 4.54 15.35
N SER A 281 -11.96 3.44 14.91
CA SER A 281 -12.98 3.47 13.86
C SER A 281 -14.24 4.20 14.29
N GLU A 282 -14.68 4.00 15.55
CA GLU A 282 -15.86 4.68 16.10
C GLU A 282 -15.68 6.19 16.31
N GLN A 283 -14.46 6.71 16.30
CA GLN A 283 -14.24 8.17 16.21
C GLN A 283 -14.79 8.74 14.91
N TYR A 284 -14.94 7.90 13.89
CA TYR A 284 -15.48 8.20 12.56
C TYR A 284 -16.74 7.38 12.27
N ALA A 285 -17.61 7.18 13.27
CA ALA A 285 -18.76 6.29 13.18
C ALA A 285 -19.68 6.59 11.99
N ARG A 286 -19.85 7.87 11.61
CA ARG A 286 -20.65 8.25 10.43
C ARG A 286 -20.17 7.58 9.15
N GLN A 287 -18.88 7.34 8.98
CA GLN A 287 -18.28 6.72 7.82
C GLN A 287 -17.96 5.24 8.02
N LEU A 288 -17.52 4.84 9.23
CA LEU A 288 -16.88 3.55 9.46
C LEU A 288 -17.69 2.58 10.32
N HIS A 289 -18.75 3.02 11.02
CA HIS A 289 -19.57 2.12 11.81
C HIS A 289 -20.27 1.08 10.93
N GLU A 290 -20.09 -0.20 11.23
CA GLU A 290 -20.67 -1.33 10.49
C GLU A 290 -21.43 -2.31 11.40
N ILE A 291 -20.86 -2.63 12.54
CA ILE A 291 -21.36 -3.61 13.50
C ILE A 291 -21.02 -3.15 14.91
N ASP A 292 -21.79 -3.63 15.89
CA ASP A 292 -21.51 -3.31 17.30
C ASP A 292 -20.18 -3.90 17.81
N ARG A 293 -19.65 -3.30 18.88
CA ARG A 293 -18.35 -3.66 19.45
C ARG A 293 -18.26 -5.13 19.85
N GLN A 294 -19.27 -5.67 20.50
CA GLN A 294 -19.22 -7.04 20.98
C GLN A 294 -19.27 -8.03 19.83
N GLN A 295 -20.07 -7.74 18.81
CA GLN A 295 -20.15 -8.55 17.60
C GLN A 295 -18.82 -8.53 16.84
N TYR A 296 -18.20 -7.35 16.67
CA TYR A 296 -16.89 -7.22 16.03
C TYR A 296 -15.82 -8.03 16.77
N LEU A 297 -15.69 -7.84 18.09
CA LEU A 297 -14.65 -8.52 18.89
C LEU A 297 -14.79 -10.05 18.84
N ARG A 298 -16.03 -10.59 19.04
CA ARG A 298 -16.26 -12.04 18.95
C ARG A 298 -15.92 -12.58 17.57
N MET A 299 -16.44 -11.94 16.52
CA MET A 299 -16.17 -12.34 15.14
C MET A 299 -14.67 -12.41 14.84
N LYS A 300 -13.91 -11.36 15.19
CA LYS A 300 -12.48 -11.30 14.93
C LYS A 300 -11.64 -12.27 15.76
N GLN A 301 -12.04 -12.55 16.99
CA GLN A 301 -11.41 -13.59 17.81
C GLN A 301 -11.61 -14.99 17.20
N ASP A 302 -12.80 -15.29 16.68
CA ASP A 302 -13.10 -16.56 16.03
C ASP A 302 -12.33 -16.69 14.70
N GLU A 303 -12.27 -15.64 13.90
CA GLU A 303 -11.50 -15.57 12.65
C GLU A 303 -9.99 -15.72 12.91
N TYR A 304 -9.46 -15.09 13.93
CA TYR A 304 -8.05 -15.21 14.31
C TYR A 304 -7.71 -16.62 14.80
N ARG A 305 -8.55 -17.24 15.64
CA ARG A 305 -8.36 -18.64 16.07
C ARG A 305 -8.33 -19.59 14.88
N ARG A 306 -9.24 -19.42 13.94
CA ARG A 306 -9.25 -20.19 12.69
C ARG A 306 -7.96 -20.01 11.90
N GLN A 307 -7.44 -18.79 11.81
CA GLN A 307 -6.19 -18.48 11.13
C GLN A 307 -4.96 -19.17 11.76
N GLN A 308 -4.99 -19.50 13.05
CA GLN A 308 -3.92 -20.18 13.74
C GLN A 308 -4.00 -21.72 13.61
N THR A 309 -5.14 -22.27 13.26
CA THR A 309 -5.39 -23.73 13.24
C THR A 309 -5.41 -24.33 11.83
N GLU A 310 -5.61 -23.53 10.79
CA GLU A 310 -5.57 -23.92 9.37
C GLU A 310 -4.26 -23.47 8.67
#